data_6b689634a4e6f994062e2964cacadde5
#
_entry.id   6b689634a4e6f994062e2964cacadde5
#
_cell.length_a   1.000
_cell.length_b   1.000
_cell.length_c   1.000
_cell.angle_alpha   90.00
_cell.angle_beta   90.00
_cell.angle_gamma   90.00
#
_symmetry.space_group_name_H-M   'P 1'
#
loop_
_entity.id
_entity.type
_entity.pdbx_description
1 polymer ?
#
loop_
_entity_poly.entity_id
_entity_poly.type
_entity_poly.pdbx_seq_one_letter_code
_entity_poly.pdbx_strand_id
1 'polypeptide(L)'
;SGGLVGSEMCIRDRKKDATSITLEPGGQIELSGAPVKNLFETCKEVNLHQDELNAVCSNYEIEFMGIGVLPKWKLSDLKLMPKKRYEIMSKYMPLVGEMGLDMMKRTTTIQANFDFASESDMKKKFRVAQSIQPVIIALYANSPFIEGKLTEFLSYRSHIWTKTDNDRCGLLPFIYEDDFSFERYVDYLLDVPMYFIVRNNKYIDFSGKNFKQFLEKKIKLDKLIEPEMKDWEIHLT
;
A
#
# COMPACT_ATOMS: atom_id res chain seq x y z
N SER A 1 28.64 -14.08 -7.56
CA SER A 1 27.46 -13.31 -7.90
C SER A 1 27.23 -12.30 -6.77
N GLY A 2 27.84 -11.14 -6.90
CA GLY A 2 27.69 -10.03 -5.98
C GLY A 2 26.26 -9.50 -6.09
N GLY A 3 25.45 -9.87 -5.09
CA GLY A 3 24.07 -9.46 -5.05
C GLY A 3 23.98 -7.95 -4.99
N LEU A 4 23.17 -7.42 -5.84
CA LEU A 4 22.64 -6.07 -5.80
C LEU A 4 21.74 -5.90 -4.56
N VAL A 5 22.24 -6.22 -3.39
CA VAL A 5 21.58 -5.98 -2.11
C VAL A 5 21.63 -4.47 -1.88
N GLY A 6 20.53 -3.80 -2.15
CA GLY A 6 20.39 -2.37 -1.89
C GLY A 6 19.82 -1.52 -3.03
N SER A 7 19.63 -2.07 -4.23
CA SER A 7 18.86 -1.36 -5.24
C SER A 7 17.42 -1.90 -5.27
N GLU A 8 16.44 -1.03 -5.35
CA GLU A 8 15.03 -1.43 -5.39
C GLU A 8 14.67 -2.30 -6.59
N MET A 9 15.48 -2.26 -7.65
CA MET A 9 15.35 -3.14 -8.80
C MET A 9 15.59 -4.61 -8.46
N CYS A 10 16.27 -4.92 -7.35
CA CYS A 10 16.60 -6.29 -6.94
C CYS A 10 15.47 -7.01 -6.21
N ILE A 11 14.42 -6.30 -5.85
CA ILE A 11 13.30 -6.85 -5.09
C ILE A 11 12.05 -7.04 -5.95
N ARG A 12 12.12 -6.70 -7.23
CA ARG A 12 11.16 -7.14 -8.25
C ARG A 12 11.69 -8.41 -8.89
N ASP A 13 11.47 -9.53 -8.23
CA ASP A 13 12.07 -10.80 -8.65
C ASP A 13 11.50 -11.40 -9.94
N ARG A 14 10.38 -10.91 -10.46
CA ARG A 14 9.83 -11.41 -11.72
C ARG A 14 8.91 -10.40 -12.39
N LYS A 15 9.26 -9.92 -13.57
CA LYS A 15 8.31 -9.41 -14.56
C LYS A 15 8.10 -10.47 -15.62
N LYS A 16 6.95 -11.11 -15.62
CA LYS A 16 6.47 -11.90 -16.74
C LYS A 16 5.14 -11.26 -17.17
N ASP A 17 5.09 -10.74 -18.38
CA ASP A 17 3.84 -10.28 -19.02
C ASP A 17 2.97 -9.31 -18.19
N ALA A 18 3.53 -8.24 -17.62
CA ALA A 18 2.88 -7.25 -16.74
C ALA A 18 2.59 -7.71 -15.29
N THR A 19 2.84 -8.96 -14.94
CA THR A 19 2.77 -9.44 -13.54
C THR A 19 4.09 -9.20 -12.81
N SER A 20 4.04 -8.85 -11.54
CA SER A 20 5.25 -8.74 -10.71
C SER A 20 5.06 -9.33 -9.32
N ILE A 21 6.14 -9.86 -8.74
CA ILE A 21 6.19 -10.31 -7.35
C ILE A 21 7.14 -9.40 -6.61
N THR A 22 6.71 -8.87 -5.46
CA THR A 22 7.50 -7.97 -4.63
C THR A 22 7.50 -8.41 -3.17
N LEU A 23 8.50 -7.91 -2.41
CA LEU A 23 8.51 -8.04 -0.95
C LEU A 23 8.09 -6.71 -0.33
N GLU A 24 7.10 -6.78 0.54
CA GLU A 24 6.56 -5.66 1.28
C GLU A 24 7.37 -5.37 2.56
N PRO A 25 7.12 -4.25 3.30
CA PRO A 25 8.01 -3.77 4.37
C PRO A 25 8.41 -4.80 5.42
N GLY A 26 7.53 -5.71 5.79
CA GLY A 26 7.80 -6.78 6.76
C GLY A 26 8.24 -8.10 6.13
N GLY A 27 8.51 -8.12 4.82
CA GLY A 27 8.86 -9.34 4.08
C GLY A 27 7.66 -10.12 3.57
N GLN A 28 6.45 -9.55 3.63
CA GLN A 28 5.26 -10.14 3.02
C GLN A 28 5.49 -10.24 1.51
N ILE A 29 5.10 -11.38 0.92
CA ILE A 29 5.18 -11.57 -0.53
C ILE A 29 3.91 -11.07 -1.18
N GLU A 30 4.04 -10.25 -2.21
CA GLU A 30 2.92 -9.68 -2.95
C GLU A 30 2.96 -10.06 -4.41
N LEU A 31 1.84 -10.56 -4.92
CA LEU A 31 1.56 -10.68 -6.34
C LEU A 31 0.84 -9.41 -6.81
N SER A 32 1.48 -8.63 -7.67
CA SER A 32 0.81 -7.59 -8.46
C SER A 32 0.40 -8.21 -9.79
N GLY A 33 -0.89 -8.57 -9.89
CA GLY A 33 -1.44 -9.28 -11.03
C GLY A 33 -1.49 -8.44 -12.31
N ALA A 34 -1.56 -9.12 -13.45
CA ALA A 34 -1.74 -8.48 -14.75
C ALA A 34 -3.18 -7.98 -14.93
N PRO A 35 -3.42 -6.97 -15.79
CA PRO A 35 -4.77 -6.64 -16.23
C PRO A 35 -5.30 -7.80 -17.09
N VAL A 36 -6.29 -8.50 -16.56
CA VAL A 36 -6.91 -9.68 -17.19
C VAL A 36 -8.37 -9.39 -17.57
N LYS A 37 -8.95 -10.18 -18.47
CA LYS A 37 -10.25 -9.88 -19.07
C LYS A 37 -11.45 -10.27 -18.21
N ASN A 38 -11.28 -11.21 -17.29
CA ASN A 38 -12.38 -11.75 -16.50
C ASN A 38 -11.89 -12.43 -15.22
N LEU A 39 -12.82 -12.71 -14.31
CA LEU A 39 -12.55 -13.33 -13.00
C LEU A 39 -11.89 -14.72 -13.10
N PHE A 40 -12.18 -15.50 -14.14
CA PHE A 40 -11.57 -16.83 -14.32
C PHE A 40 -10.07 -16.73 -14.60
N GLU A 41 -9.65 -15.73 -15.36
CA GLU A 41 -8.23 -15.46 -15.60
C GLU A 41 -7.54 -14.97 -14.32
N THR A 42 -8.18 -14.13 -13.52
CA THR A 42 -7.70 -13.74 -12.18
C THR A 42 -7.50 -14.98 -11.29
N CYS A 43 -8.50 -15.86 -11.23
CA CYS A 43 -8.42 -17.08 -10.44
C CYS A 43 -7.26 -17.99 -10.90
N LYS A 44 -7.08 -18.12 -12.22
CA LYS A 44 -5.97 -18.90 -12.80
C LYS A 44 -4.60 -18.30 -12.42
N GLU A 45 -4.47 -16.97 -12.48
CA GLU A 45 -3.23 -16.27 -12.09
C GLU A 45 -2.89 -16.48 -10.60
N VAL A 46 -3.87 -16.34 -9.72
CA VAL A 46 -3.70 -16.58 -8.29
C VAL A 46 -3.31 -18.02 -7.99
N ASN A 47 -3.98 -19.00 -8.60
CA ASN A 47 -3.66 -20.41 -8.42
C ASN A 47 -2.24 -20.73 -8.92
N LEU A 48 -1.85 -20.23 -10.09
CA LEU A 48 -0.51 -20.39 -10.61
C LEU A 48 0.55 -19.81 -9.66
N HIS A 49 0.29 -18.64 -9.11
CA HIS A 49 1.18 -18.02 -8.12
C HIS A 49 1.34 -18.89 -6.87
N GLN A 50 0.24 -19.46 -6.36
CA GLN A 50 0.29 -20.36 -5.21
C GLN A 50 1.08 -21.64 -5.51
N ASP A 51 0.90 -22.22 -6.69
CA ASP A 51 1.65 -23.40 -7.12
C ASP A 51 3.14 -23.10 -7.25
N GLU A 52 3.52 -21.96 -7.84
CA GLU A 52 4.91 -21.50 -7.93
C GLU A 52 5.53 -21.26 -6.54
N LEU A 53 4.79 -20.65 -5.61
CA LEU A 53 5.24 -20.46 -4.24
C LEU A 53 5.48 -21.80 -3.53
N ASN A 54 4.52 -22.72 -3.60
CA ASN A 54 4.64 -24.04 -3.01
C ASN A 54 5.84 -24.82 -3.57
N ALA A 55 6.05 -24.78 -4.88
CA ALA A 55 7.17 -25.45 -5.52
C ALA A 55 8.54 -24.90 -5.07
N VAL A 56 8.67 -23.60 -4.86
CA VAL A 56 9.89 -22.98 -4.35
C VAL A 56 10.07 -23.27 -2.86
N CYS A 57 9.03 -23.06 -2.07
CA CYS A 57 9.09 -23.09 -0.61
C CYS A 57 9.28 -24.49 -0.04
N SER A 58 8.81 -25.54 -0.73
CA SER A 58 9.03 -26.92 -0.32
C SER A 58 10.53 -27.29 -0.22
N ASN A 59 11.39 -26.59 -0.97
CA ASN A 59 12.85 -26.81 -0.90
C ASN A 59 13.53 -26.13 0.31
N TYR A 60 12.78 -25.26 1.03
CA TYR A 60 13.32 -24.42 2.12
C TYR A 60 12.59 -24.60 3.44
N GLU A 61 11.66 -25.56 3.54
CA GLU A 61 10.81 -25.77 4.73
C GLU A 61 10.04 -24.49 5.12
N ILE A 62 9.58 -23.72 4.13
CA ILE A 62 8.81 -22.50 4.29
C ILE A 62 7.37 -22.74 3.87
N GLU A 63 6.44 -22.20 4.61
CA GLU A 63 5.01 -22.19 4.27
C GLU A 63 4.47 -20.76 4.25
N PHE A 64 3.50 -20.49 3.39
CA PHE A 64 2.78 -19.21 3.33
C PHE A 64 1.39 -19.34 3.90
N MET A 65 0.99 -18.32 4.62
CA MET A 65 -0.33 -18.25 5.24
C MET A 65 -1.06 -16.98 4.79
N GLY A 66 -2.24 -17.14 4.23
CA GLY A 66 -3.14 -16.04 3.87
C GLY A 66 -3.93 -15.54 5.09
N ILE A 67 -3.39 -14.54 5.79
CA ILE A 67 -3.96 -13.98 7.02
C ILE A 67 -4.01 -12.45 6.94
N GLY A 68 -4.90 -11.81 7.68
CA GLY A 68 -5.00 -10.36 7.70
C GLY A 68 -3.92 -9.66 8.52
N VAL A 69 -3.48 -10.30 9.62
CA VAL A 69 -2.41 -9.80 10.52
C VAL A 69 -1.60 -10.98 11.02
N LEU A 70 -0.29 -10.80 11.17
CA LEU A 70 0.58 -11.77 11.82
C LEU A 70 0.15 -11.99 13.28
N PRO A 71 -0.31 -13.22 13.66
CA PRO A 71 -1.00 -13.40 14.93
C PRO A 71 -0.07 -13.57 16.14
N LYS A 72 1.20 -13.94 15.94
CA LYS A 72 2.07 -14.42 17.01
C LYS A 72 3.21 -13.47 17.36
N TRP A 73 3.95 -12.97 16.38
CA TRP A 73 5.16 -12.21 16.61
C TRP A 73 4.90 -10.77 17.05
N LYS A 74 5.79 -10.26 17.88
CA LYS A 74 5.79 -8.84 18.25
C LYS A 74 6.32 -8.00 17.09
N LEU A 75 5.96 -6.72 17.09
CA LEU A 75 6.45 -5.77 16.07
C LEU A 75 7.98 -5.66 16.07
N SER A 76 8.62 -5.76 17.24
CA SER A 76 10.07 -5.78 17.42
C SER A 76 10.78 -6.95 16.77
N ASP A 77 10.09 -8.10 16.62
CA ASP A 77 10.68 -9.31 16.06
C ASP A 77 10.79 -9.26 14.53
N LEU A 78 10.04 -8.35 13.93
CA LEU A 78 9.93 -8.21 12.47
C LEU A 78 10.94 -7.19 11.95
N LYS A 79 11.83 -7.65 11.08
CA LYS A 79 12.79 -6.77 10.40
C LYS A 79 12.11 -5.98 9.29
N LEU A 80 12.61 -4.79 9.03
CA LEU A 80 12.20 -3.99 7.88
C LEU A 80 13.02 -4.41 6.66
N MET A 81 12.35 -4.60 5.52
CA MET A 81 13.04 -4.85 4.25
C MET A 81 13.90 -3.63 3.86
N PRO A 82 15.14 -3.85 3.37
CA PRO A 82 16.12 -2.79 3.16
C PRO A 82 15.86 -1.95 1.91
N LYS A 83 14.69 -1.30 1.86
CA LYS A 83 14.33 -0.35 0.80
C LYS A 83 14.34 1.07 1.36
N LYS A 84 14.90 2.03 0.61
CA LYS A 84 15.01 3.42 1.06
C LYS A 84 13.64 4.06 1.35
N ARG A 85 12.63 3.75 0.54
CA ARG A 85 11.25 4.22 0.80
C ARG A 85 10.71 3.74 2.16
N TYR A 86 10.99 2.49 2.54
CA TYR A 86 10.53 1.96 3.82
C TYR A 86 11.24 2.57 5.01
N GLU A 87 12.52 2.94 4.85
CA GLU A 87 13.24 3.70 5.87
C GLU A 87 12.60 5.07 6.12
N ILE A 88 12.22 5.79 5.07
CA ILE A 88 11.54 7.10 5.17
C ILE A 88 10.17 6.92 5.84
N MET A 89 9.35 6.00 5.31
CA MET A 89 8.00 5.73 5.82
C MET A 89 8.01 5.31 7.29
N SER A 90 8.95 4.44 7.69
CA SER A 90 9.03 3.96 9.08
C SER A 90 9.39 5.05 10.09
N LYS A 91 10.05 6.12 9.66
CA LYS A 91 10.32 7.31 10.49
C LYS A 91 9.12 8.24 10.58
N TYR A 92 8.36 8.35 9.51
CA TYR A 92 7.21 9.26 9.42
C TYR A 92 5.94 8.68 10.07
N MET A 93 5.65 7.39 9.84
CA MET A 93 4.41 6.75 10.31
C MET A 93 4.14 6.94 11.81
N PRO A 94 5.13 6.81 12.72
CA PRO A 94 4.89 7.04 14.15
C PRO A 94 4.55 8.49 14.53
N LEU A 95 4.75 9.45 13.62
CA LEU A 95 4.41 10.86 13.87
C LEU A 95 2.95 11.17 13.56
N VAL A 96 2.30 10.35 12.74
CA VAL A 96 0.94 10.59 12.23
C VAL A 96 -0.08 9.55 12.69
N GLY A 97 0.36 8.44 13.26
CA GLY A 97 -0.51 7.40 13.77
C GLY A 97 0.19 6.41 14.69
N GLU A 98 -0.58 5.76 15.54
CA GLU A 98 -0.05 4.84 16.56
C GLU A 98 0.37 3.48 15.98
N MET A 99 -0.27 3.04 14.89
CA MET A 99 -0.14 1.68 14.34
C MET A 99 0.38 1.63 12.89
N GLY A 100 1.03 2.69 12.43
CA GLY A 100 1.59 2.75 11.08
C GLY A 100 2.67 1.69 10.83
N LEU A 101 3.51 1.39 11.82
CA LEU A 101 4.52 0.32 11.73
C LEU A 101 3.89 -1.08 11.76
N ASP A 102 2.78 -1.26 12.48
CA ASP A 102 1.99 -2.50 12.45
C ASP A 102 1.41 -2.74 11.07
N MET A 103 0.83 -1.69 10.46
CA MET A 103 0.33 -1.75 9.09
C MET A 103 1.44 -2.18 8.14
N MET A 104 2.60 -1.54 8.18
CA MET A 104 3.71 -1.83 7.27
C MET A 104 4.25 -3.25 7.41
N LYS A 105 4.38 -3.77 8.65
CA LYS A 105 5.16 -4.98 8.92
C LYS A 105 4.32 -6.23 9.21
N ARG A 106 3.04 -6.07 9.62
CA ARG A 106 2.22 -7.18 10.11
C ARG A 106 1.00 -7.48 9.26
N THR A 107 0.58 -6.54 8.40
CA THR A 107 -0.66 -6.74 7.63
C THR A 107 -0.44 -7.31 6.25
N THR A 108 -1.40 -8.10 5.79
CA THR A 108 -1.53 -8.54 4.41
C THR A 108 -2.95 -8.30 3.92
N THR A 109 -3.18 -8.36 2.63
CA THR A 109 -4.50 -8.10 2.04
C THR A 109 -4.68 -8.77 0.70
N ILE A 110 -5.93 -8.81 0.24
CA ILE A 110 -6.29 -8.94 -1.16
C ILE A 110 -6.84 -7.59 -1.59
N GLN A 111 -6.33 -7.05 -2.71
CA GLN A 111 -6.77 -5.80 -3.29
C GLN A 111 -7.49 -6.07 -4.60
N ALA A 112 -8.72 -5.56 -4.74
CA ALA A 112 -9.45 -5.54 -6.00
C ALA A 112 -9.46 -4.12 -6.56
N ASN A 113 -9.06 -3.97 -7.83
CA ASN A 113 -9.07 -2.71 -8.55
C ASN A 113 -10.28 -2.67 -9.48
N PHE A 114 -11.02 -1.58 -9.48
CA PHE A 114 -12.23 -1.40 -10.28
C PHE A 114 -12.05 -0.28 -11.29
N ASP A 115 -12.27 -0.58 -12.55
CA ASP A 115 -12.29 0.43 -13.61
C ASP A 115 -13.57 1.25 -13.60
N PHE A 116 -13.52 2.40 -14.22
CA PHE A 116 -14.68 3.26 -14.46
C PHE A 116 -14.63 3.85 -15.87
N ALA A 117 -15.80 4.03 -16.48
CA ALA A 117 -15.94 4.49 -17.85
C ALA A 117 -16.13 6.01 -17.97
N SER A 118 -16.47 6.69 -16.88
CA SER A 118 -16.74 8.12 -16.83
C SER A 118 -16.66 8.64 -15.40
N GLU A 119 -16.64 9.96 -15.23
CA GLU A 119 -16.71 10.58 -13.90
C GLU A 119 -17.99 10.20 -13.15
N SER A 120 -19.13 10.14 -13.83
CA SER A 120 -20.38 9.69 -13.21
C SER A 120 -20.31 8.24 -12.72
N ASP A 121 -19.68 7.37 -13.50
CA ASP A 121 -19.46 5.97 -13.14
C ASP A 121 -18.48 5.85 -11.95
N MET A 122 -17.41 6.65 -11.95
CA MET A 122 -16.46 6.74 -10.83
C MET A 122 -17.17 7.17 -9.54
N LYS A 123 -17.93 8.26 -9.57
CA LYS A 123 -18.72 8.74 -8.43
C LYS A 123 -19.60 7.65 -7.82
N LYS A 124 -20.36 6.95 -8.68
CA LYS A 124 -21.23 5.86 -8.25
C LYS A 124 -20.45 4.70 -7.62
N LYS A 125 -19.42 4.21 -8.30
CA LYS A 125 -18.61 3.08 -7.83
C LYS A 125 -17.90 3.41 -6.53
N PHE A 126 -17.33 4.61 -6.41
CA PHE A 126 -16.63 5.03 -5.21
C PHE A 126 -17.56 5.13 -4.00
N ARG A 127 -18.73 5.75 -4.17
CA ARG A 127 -19.76 5.82 -3.13
C ARG A 127 -20.23 4.44 -2.69
N VAL A 128 -20.50 3.55 -3.64
CA VAL A 128 -20.89 2.16 -3.32
C VAL A 128 -19.78 1.44 -2.58
N ALA A 129 -18.56 1.47 -3.09
CA ALA A 129 -17.42 0.79 -2.48
C ALA A 129 -17.18 1.25 -1.03
N GLN A 130 -17.23 2.56 -0.78
CA GLN A 130 -17.05 3.07 0.59
C GLN A 130 -18.25 2.74 1.49
N SER A 131 -19.47 2.76 0.95
CA SER A 131 -20.68 2.44 1.74
C SER A 131 -20.76 0.97 2.17
N ILE A 132 -20.25 0.04 1.35
CA ILE A 132 -20.26 -1.39 1.68
C ILE A 132 -19.06 -1.84 2.51
N GLN A 133 -18.08 -0.97 2.76
CA GLN A 133 -16.86 -1.30 3.51
C GLN A 133 -17.13 -2.02 4.83
N PRO A 134 -18.05 -1.58 5.71
CA PRO A 134 -18.32 -2.29 6.96
C PRO A 134 -18.80 -3.72 6.75
N VAL A 135 -19.61 -3.96 5.73
CA VAL A 135 -20.11 -5.28 5.37
C VAL A 135 -18.97 -6.18 4.87
N ILE A 136 -18.11 -5.65 4.01
CA ILE A 136 -16.94 -6.39 3.51
C ILE A 136 -15.99 -6.72 4.65
N ILE A 137 -15.72 -5.78 5.56
CA ILE A 137 -14.89 -6.03 6.75
C ILE A 137 -15.49 -7.17 7.59
N ALA A 138 -16.79 -7.18 7.81
CA ALA A 138 -17.46 -8.23 8.59
C ALA A 138 -17.39 -9.59 7.89
N LEU A 139 -17.60 -9.65 6.57
CA LEU A 139 -17.60 -10.89 5.80
C LEU A 139 -16.21 -11.53 5.71
N TYR A 140 -15.14 -10.71 5.63
CA TYR A 140 -13.77 -11.17 5.44
C TYR A 140 -12.89 -11.04 6.69
N ALA A 141 -13.49 -10.80 7.86
CA ALA A 141 -12.76 -10.70 9.12
C ALA A 141 -12.05 -12.03 9.43
N ASN A 142 -10.72 -12.01 9.55
CA ASN A 142 -9.91 -13.21 9.79
C ASN A 142 -8.65 -12.92 10.63
N SER A 143 -8.66 -11.87 11.46
CA SER A 143 -7.50 -11.45 12.24
C SER A 143 -7.84 -11.13 13.69
N PRO A 144 -8.36 -12.11 14.48
CA PRO A 144 -8.73 -11.86 15.87
C PRO A 144 -7.56 -11.92 16.87
N PHE A 145 -6.37 -12.32 16.43
CA PHE A 145 -5.20 -12.50 17.30
C PHE A 145 -4.10 -11.50 17.03
N ILE A 146 -3.43 -11.06 18.09
CA ILE A 146 -2.19 -10.28 18.05
C ILE A 146 -1.26 -10.72 19.18
N GLU A 147 0.01 -10.94 18.87
CA GLU A 147 1.05 -11.35 19.84
C GLU A 147 0.65 -12.57 20.68
N GLY A 148 -0.03 -13.55 20.05
CA GLY A 148 -0.50 -14.78 20.66
C GLY A 148 -1.73 -14.64 21.54
N LYS A 149 -2.39 -13.47 21.56
CA LYS A 149 -3.58 -13.20 22.39
C LYS A 149 -4.79 -12.92 21.51
N LEU A 150 -5.95 -13.41 21.97
CA LEU A 150 -7.24 -13.05 21.39
C LEU A 150 -7.54 -11.58 21.70
N THR A 151 -8.01 -10.84 20.70
CA THR A 151 -8.46 -9.45 20.85
C THR A 151 -9.99 -9.36 20.87
N GLU A 152 -10.54 -8.20 21.12
CA GLU A 152 -11.97 -7.90 21.01
C GLU A 152 -12.44 -7.71 19.55
N PHE A 153 -11.52 -7.71 18.58
CA PHE A 153 -11.81 -7.49 17.17
C PHE A 153 -11.76 -8.79 16.37
N LEU A 154 -12.75 -9.02 15.53
CA LEU A 154 -12.70 -10.08 14.52
C LEU A 154 -11.76 -9.73 13.37
N SER A 155 -11.60 -8.43 13.10
CA SER A 155 -10.64 -7.88 12.16
C SER A 155 -9.72 -6.86 12.84
N TYR A 156 -8.70 -7.35 13.54
CA TYR A 156 -7.66 -6.49 14.11
C TYR A 156 -6.91 -5.71 13.02
N ARG A 157 -6.85 -6.26 11.80
CA ARG A 157 -6.34 -5.54 10.63
C ARG A 157 -7.07 -4.22 10.40
N SER A 158 -8.39 -4.23 10.44
CA SER A 158 -9.18 -2.99 10.27
C SER A 158 -8.93 -2.01 11.40
N HIS A 159 -8.77 -2.48 12.64
CA HIS A 159 -8.39 -1.64 13.77
C HIS A 159 -7.03 -0.96 13.54
N ILE A 160 -6.01 -1.69 13.06
CA ILE A 160 -4.70 -1.11 12.69
C ILE A 160 -4.88 0.03 11.69
N TRP A 161 -5.68 -0.15 10.65
CA TRP A 161 -5.89 0.87 9.61
C TRP A 161 -6.57 2.13 10.13
N THR A 162 -7.43 2.04 11.15
CA THR A 162 -8.04 3.23 11.79
C THR A 162 -7.04 4.03 12.64
N LYS A 163 -5.85 3.50 12.90
CA LYS A 163 -4.79 4.08 13.73
C LYS A 163 -3.48 4.33 12.95
N THR A 164 -3.52 4.25 11.62
CA THR A 164 -2.32 4.35 10.79
C THR A 164 -1.98 5.79 10.42
N ASP A 165 -2.81 6.45 9.61
CA ASP A 165 -2.60 7.81 9.13
C ASP A 165 -3.93 8.36 8.62
N ASN A 166 -4.51 9.30 9.33
CA ASN A 166 -5.85 9.80 9.05
C ASN A 166 -5.91 10.71 7.81
N ASP A 167 -4.79 11.20 7.31
CA ASP A 167 -4.77 12.01 6.09
C ASP A 167 -4.99 11.17 4.83
N ARG A 168 -4.67 9.87 4.87
CA ARG A 168 -4.80 8.97 3.71
C ARG A 168 -5.56 7.67 3.98
N CYS A 169 -5.82 7.33 5.23
CA CYS A 169 -6.53 6.11 5.62
C CYS A 169 -7.88 6.44 6.25
N GLY A 170 -8.92 5.68 5.92
CA GLY A 170 -10.25 5.84 6.52
C GLY A 170 -11.33 6.19 5.50
N LEU A 171 -12.37 6.84 5.98
CA LEU A 171 -13.50 7.26 5.16
C LEU A 171 -13.26 8.66 4.59
N LEU A 172 -13.71 8.88 3.37
CA LEU A 172 -13.66 10.16 2.67
C LEU A 172 -15.08 10.75 2.58
N PRO A 173 -15.55 11.53 3.58
CA PRO A 173 -16.93 12.02 3.62
C PRO A 173 -17.32 12.85 2.40
N PHE A 174 -16.40 13.62 1.84
CA PHE A 174 -16.65 14.50 0.69
C PHE A 174 -17.10 13.75 -0.58
N ILE A 175 -16.90 12.43 -0.68
CA ILE A 175 -17.39 11.67 -1.85
C ILE A 175 -18.91 11.59 -1.91
N TYR A 176 -19.60 11.85 -0.79
CA TYR A 176 -21.07 11.86 -0.71
C TYR A 176 -21.67 13.24 -1.00
N GLU A 177 -20.85 14.29 -1.08
CA GLU A 177 -21.26 15.64 -1.41
C GLU A 177 -21.62 15.76 -2.90
N ASP A 178 -22.50 16.71 -3.26
CA ASP A 178 -23.00 16.85 -4.62
C ASP A 178 -21.91 17.30 -5.61
N ASP A 179 -20.94 18.07 -5.15
CA ASP A 179 -19.81 18.59 -5.91
C ASP A 179 -18.67 17.56 -6.09
N PHE A 180 -18.80 16.34 -5.55
CA PHE A 180 -17.80 15.31 -5.74
C PHE A 180 -17.51 15.06 -7.24
N SER A 181 -16.24 15.12 -7.62
CA SER A 181 -15.75 15.10 -9.00
C SER A 181 -14.31 14.58 -9.07
N PHE A 182 -13.78 14.36 -10.25
CA PHE A 182 -12.35 14.11 -10.45
C PHE A 182 -11.51 15.25 -9.86
N GLU A 183 -11.91 16.50 -10.12
CA GLU A 183 -11.22 17.69 -9.64
C GLU A 183 -11.18 17.72 -8.10
N ARG A 184 -12.32 17.48 -7.46
CA ARG A 184 -12.42 17.42 -5.98
C ARG A 184 -11.53 16.32 -5.39
N TYR A 185 -11.42 15.18 -6.05
CA TYR A 185 -10.54 14.10 -5.61
C TYR A 185 -9.06 14.45 -5.81
N VAL A 186 -8.72 15.09 -6.93
CA VAL A 186 -7.35 15.58 -7.18
C VAL A 186 -6.96 16.64 -6.15
N ASP A 187 -7.84 17.59 -5.83
CA ASP A 187 -7.59 18.58 -4.78
C ASP A 187 -7.28 17.93 -3.43
N TYR A 188 -8.04 16.90 -3.05
CA TYR A 188 -7.73 16.11 -1.86
C TYR A 188 -6.33 15.50 -1.94
N LEU A 189 -5.97 14.84 -3.05
CA LEU A 189 -4.66 14.22 -3.22
C LEU A 189 -3.51 15.24 -3.15
N LEU A 190 -3.70 16.44 -3.68
CA LEU A 190 -2.70 17.51 -3.62
C LEU A 190 -2.43 17.99 -2.19
N ASP A 191 -3.41 17.87 -1.31
CA ASP A 191 -3.31 18.26 0.11
C ASP A 191 -2.80 17.14 1.03
N VAL A 192 -2.83 15.87 0.59
CA VAL A 192 -2.28 14.74 1.36
C VAL A 192 -0.76 14.88 1.53
N PRO A 193 -0.21 14.78 2.76
CA PRO A 193 1.23 14.86 2.99
C PRO A 193 1.98 13.73 2.30
N MET A 194 3.02 14.05 1.55
CA MET A 194 3.87 13.06 0.85
C MET A 194 4.81 12.34 1.83
N TYR A 195 5.27 11.16 1.47
CA TYR A 195 6.38 10.49 2.14
C TYR A 195 7.71 10.90 1.52
N PHE A 196 7.82 10.83 0.22
CA PHE A 196 9.02 11.11 -0.54
C PHE A 196 8.68 11.49 -1.98
N ILE A 197 9.67 12.01 -2.67
CA ILE A 197 9.67 12.17 -4.13
C ILE A 197 10.83 11.36 -4.70
N VAL A 198 10.67 10.88 -5.94
CA VAL A 198 11.75 10.18 -6.66
C VAL A 198 12.24 11.07 -7.79
N ARG A 199 13.54 11.29 -7.86
CA ARG A 199 14.19 11.99 -8.97
C ARG A 199 15.55 11.35 -9.29
N ASN A 200 15.80 11.09 -10.56
CA ASN A 200 17.03 10.41 -10.99
C ASN A 200 17.32 9.14 -10.19
N ASN A 201 16.31 8.32 -9.96
CA ASN A 201 16.37 7.09 -9.16
C ASN A 201 16.80 7.30 -7.69
N LYS A 202 16.69 8.52 -7.16
CA LYS A 202 16.99 8.84 -5.76
C LYS A 202 15.70 9.18 -5.01
N TYR A 203 15.55 8.57 -3.84
CA TYR A 203 14.48 8.90 -2.91
C TYR A 203 14.87 10.11 -2.07
N ILE A 204 14.06 11.14 -2.14
CA ILE A 204 14.23 12.38 -1.37
C ILE A 204 13.11 12.41 -0.35
N ASP A 205 13.46 12.47 0.92
CA ASP A 205 12.50 12.58 2.03
C ASP A 205 11.73 13.90 1.89
N PHE A 206 10.41 13.77 1.78
CA PHE A 206 9.50 14.89 1.65
C PHE A 206 8.35 14.78 2.67
N SER A 207 8.58 14.01 3.72
CA SER A 207 7.59 13.66 4.73
C SER A 207 6.90 14.88 5.33
N GLY A 208 5.58 14.81 5.39
CA GLY A 208 4.73 15.84 5.98
C GLY A 208 4.53 17.10 5.13
N LYS A 209 5.07 17.17 3.93
CA LYS A 209 4.84 18.27 2.98
C LYS A 209 3.87 17.80 1.91
N ASN A 210 2.94 18.65 1.48
CA ASN A 210 2.00 18.30 0.42
C ASN A 210 2.45 18.83 -0.95
N PHE A 211 1.91 18.23 -2.00
CA PHE A 211 2.29 18.56 -3.36
C PHE A 211 1.78 19.94 -3.81
N LYS A 212 0.66 20.39 -3.26
CA LYS A 212 0.12 21.72 -3.50
C LYS A 212 1.09 22.83 -3.09
N GLN A 213 1.68 22.72 -1.88
CA GLN A 213 2.70 23.67 -1.41
C GLN A 213 3.94 23.68 -2.32
N PHE A 214 4.30 22.52 -2.87
CA PHE A 214 5.39 22.43 -3.83
C PHE A 214 5.06 23.14 -5.15
N LEU A 215 3.87 22.92 -5.73
CA LEU A 215 3.40 23.60 -6.93
C LEU A 215 3.33 25.13 -6.74
N GLU A 216 2.91 25.58 -5.59
CA GLU A 216 2.82 27.01 -5.23
C GLU A 216 4.19 27.63 -4.90
N LYS A 217 5.30 26.90 -5.08
CA LYS A 217 6.67 27.33 -4.75
C LYS A 217 6.88 27.79 -3.30
N LYS A 218 6.00 27.37 -2.39
CA LYS A 218 6.12 27.64 -0.94
C LYS A 218 7.23 26.81 -0.28
N ILE A 219 7.67 25.74 -0.94
CA ILE A 219 8.75 24.89 -0.48
C ILE A 219 9.99 25.22 -1.34
N LYS A 220 11.01 25.76 -0.69
CA LYS A 220 12.33 25.90 -1.32
C LYS A 220 13.01 24.53 -1.24
N LEU A 221 13.14 23.88 -2.38
CA LEU A 221 14.05 22.75 -2.53
C LEU A 221 15.44 23.33 -2.77
N ASP A 222 16.46 22.74 -2.16
CA ASP A 222 17.85 23.13 -2.43
C ASP A 222 18.10 23.17 -3.94
N LYS A 223 19.03 24.04 -4.38
CA LYS A 223 19.33 24.42 -5.78
C LYS A 223 19.47 23.29 -6.81
N LEU A 224 19.36 22.04 -6.39
CA LEU A 224 19.43 20.83 -7.21
C LEU A 224 18.10 20.40 -7.84
N ILE A 225 16.99 21.08 -7.52
CA ILE A 225 15.66 20.61 -7.87
C ILE A 225 14.85 21.76 -8.49
N GLU A 226 15.12 22.07 -9.75
CA GLU A 226 14.14 22.82 -10.55
C GLU A 226 13.03 21.88 -11.01
N PRO A 227 11.75 22.31 -10.93
CA PRO A 227 10.61 21.46 -11.27
C PRO A 227 10.41 21.38 -12.78
N GLU A 228 11.14 20.52 -13.46
CA GLU A 228 10.67 19.99 -14.73
C GLU A 228 9.73 18.83 -14.42
N MET A 229 8.43 19.05 -14.60
CA MET A 229 7.37 18.08 -14.25
C MET A 229 7.50 16.70 -14.93
N LYS A 230 8.35 16.56 -15.93
CA LYS A 230 8.57 15.33 -16.69
C LYS A 230 9.30 14.23 -15.92
N ASP A 231 10.01 14.57 -14.85
CA ASP A 231 10.93 13.67 -14.17
C ASP A 231 10.47 13.31 -12.75
N TRP A 232 9.22 13.57 -12.39
CA TRP A 232 8.71 13.38 -11.05
C TRP A 232 7.79 12.15 -10.93
N GLU A 233 8.16 11.22 -10.09
CA GLU A 233 7.24 10.22 -9.54
C GLU A 233 6.84 10.64 -8.13
N ILE A 234 5.53 10.80 -7.91
CA ILE A 234 4.95 11.17 -6.62
C ILE A 234 4.29 9.95 -6.03
N HIS A 235 4.72 9.58 -4.83
CA HIS A 235 4.15 8.48 -4.09
C HIS A 235 3.32 9.03 -2.92
N LEU A 236 2.01 8.96 -3.07
CA LEU A 236 1.03 9.39 -2.07
C LEU A 236 0.54 8.23 -1.18
N THR A 237 0.91 7.01 -1.53
CA THR A 237 0.51 5.78 -0.80
C THR A 237 1.70 5.05 -0.22
#